data_7d9277fd4a88d42af8a0afd67ab8025a
#
_entry.id   7d9277fd4a88d42af8a0afd67ab8025a
#
_cell.length_a   1.000
_cell.length_b   1.000
_cell.length_c   1.000
_cell.angle_alpha   90.00
_cell.angle_beta   90.00
_cell.angle_gamma   90.00
#
_symmetry.space_group_name_H-M   'P 1'
#
loop_
_entity.id
_entity.type
_entity.pdbx_description
1 polymer ?
#
loop_
_entity_poly.entity_id
_entity_poly.type
_entity_poly.pdbx_seq_one_letter_code
_entity_poly.pdbx_strand_id
1 'polypeptide(L)'
;VTKPATKPTKSATAVKVRAGNTRVTGKEQYYTPAPLAAKLVAEVAALVGNFESRTVIEPAGGTGSFVEAAERAGAARVLSVDIEPKHERVNLGDFLEVELPAHNAITISNPPFGRNNSLSIPFFNRAAEVSEYIAFIVPRSWRKWSVQNRLDQNFHLVRDDDLTINYVDVNGQDAHAKNRLRTCVQYWERKSKLRPIVKVKDMGIIERTTPELADAAM
;
A
#
# COMPACT_ATOMS: atom_id res chain seq x y z
N VAL A 1 32.97 -41.89 -33.81
CA VAL A 1 32.52 -40.46 -33.82
C VAL A 1 31.42 -40.36 -32.80
N THR A 2 31.78 -39.90 -31.59
CA THR A 2 30.88 -39.73 -30.45
C THR A 2 30.34 -38.30 -30.44
N LYS A 3 29.01 -38.15 -30.43
CA LYS A 3 28.29 -36.88 -30.27
C LYS A 3 28.43 -36.33 -28.85
N PRO A 4 28.69 -35.04 -28.63
CA PRO A 4 28.69 -34.46 -27.28
C PRO A 4 27.26 -34.24 -26.78
N ALA A 5 27.03 -34.62 -25.52
CA ALA A 5 25.77 -34.44 -24.82
C ALA A 5 25.56 -32.95 -24.48
N THR A 6 24.46 -32.39 -24.91
CA THR A 6 23.96 -31.06 -24.53
C THR A 6 23.49 -31.07 -23.09
N LYS A 7 24.05 -30.19 -22.24
CA LYS A 7 23.60 -29.92 -20.86
C LYS A 7 22.21 -29.26 -20.89
N PRO A 8 21.31 -29.65 -19.98
CA PRO A 8 20.01 -28.99 -19.88
C PRO A 8 20.16 -27.54 -19.35
N THR A 9 19.53 -26.63 -20.06
CA THR A 9 19.36 -25.21 -19.69
C THR A 9 18.63 -25.11 -18.33
N LYS A 10 19.18 -24.31 -17.44
CA LYS A 10 18.58 -24.02 -16.12
C LYS A 10 17.19 -23.45 -16.32
N SER A 11 16.20 -24.14 -15.75
CA SER A 11 14.83 -23.71 -15.58
C SER A 11 14.77 -22.32 -14.93
N ALA A 12 13.93 -21.44 -15.48
CA ALA A 12 13.63 -20.13 -14.93
C ALA A 12 13.16 -20.32 -13.48
N THR A 13 13.82 -19.63 -12.58
CA THR A 13 13.51 -19.62 -11.14
C THR A 13 12.12 -19.04 -10.97
N ALA A 14 11.16 -19.85 -10.55
CA ALA A 14 9.83 -19.38 -10.20
C ALA A 14 9.94 -18.33 -9.08
N VAL A 15 9.50 -17.12 -9.37
CA VAL A 15 9.41 -16.02 -8.41
C VAL A 15 8.54 -16.51 -7.25
N LYS A 16 9.11 -16.58 -6.04
CA LYS A 16 8.36 -16.89 -4.82
C LYS A 16 7.47 -15.68 -4.51
N VAL A 17 6.24 -15.69 -5.01
CA VAL A 17 5.20 -14.74 -4.60
C VAL A 17 4.99 -14.91 -3.10
N ARG A 18 5.36 -13.88 -2.31
CA ARG A 18 5.07 -13.84 -0.88
C ARG A 18 3.56 -13.72 -0.72
N ALA A 19 2.93 -14.79 -0.27
CA ALA A 19 1.50 -14.84 -0.03
C ALA A 19 1.08 -13.68 0.90
N GLY A 20 0.16 -12.84 0.43
CA GLY A 20 -0.53 -11.84 1.25
C GLY A 20 -1.25 -12.51 2.43
N ASN A 21 -1.77 -11.71 3.34
CA ASN A 21 -2.34 -12.12 4.61
C ASN A 21 -3.48 -13.14 4.45
N THR A 22 -3.16 -14.43 4.51
CA THR A 22 -4.11 -15.54 4.49
C THR A 22 -4.84 -15.63 5.82
N ARG A 23 -5.98 -14.95 5.97
CA ARG A 23 -6.94 -15.26 7.04
C ARG A 23 -7.97 -16.26 6.51
N VAL A 24 -7.87 -17.50 7.00
CA VAL A 24 -8.86 -18.60 6.98
C VAL A 24 -9.15 -19.27 5.64
N THR A 25 -9.13 -18.62 4.48
CA THR A 25 -9.45 -19.26 3.17
C THR A 25 -8.52 -18.88 2.03
N GLY A 26 -7.30 -18.45 2.33
CA GLY A 26 -6.23 -18.33 1.33
C GLY A 26 -6.16 -17.03 0.55
N LYS A 27 -7.21 -16.22 0.37
CA LYS A 27 -7.14 -14.96 -0.42
C LYS A 27 -8.33 -14.06 -0.10
N GLU A 28 -8.26 -13.28 0.99
CA GLU A 28 -9.19 -12.17 1.15
C GLU A 28 -8.65 -10.95 0.36
N GLN A 29 -9.11 -10.79 -0.87
CA GLN A 29 -8.85 -9.61 -1.68
C GLN A 29 -10.01 -8.61 -1.48
N TYR A 30 -9.68 -7.45 -0.92
CA TYR A 30 -10.65 -6.37 -0.66
C TYR A 30 -10.44 -5.26 -1.66
N TYR A 31 -11.41 -5.05 -2.53
CA TYR A 31 -11.33 -4.03 -3.55
C TYR A 31 -12.03 -2.75 -3.11
N THR A 32 -11.45 -1.62 -3.49
CA THR A 32 -12.03 -0.30 -3.23
C THR A 32 -13.16 -0.03 -4.22
N PRO A 33 -14.37 0.32 -3.75
CA PRO A 33 -15.46 0.68 -4.65
C PRO A 33 -15.10 1.87 -5.55
N ALA A 34 -15.48 1.80 -6.84
CA ALA A 34 -15.15 2.84 -7.83
C ALA A 34 -15.58 4.27 -7.42
N PRO A 35 -16.76 4.51 -6.80
CA PRO A 35 -17.13 5.85 -6.33
C PRO A 35 -16.17 6.39 -5.26
N LEU A 36 -15.67 5.53 -4.37
CA LEU A 36 -14.69 5.93 -3.36
C LEU A 36 -13.35 6.24 -3.99
N ALA A 37 -12.86 5.40 -4.91
CA ALA A 37 -11.63 5.65 -5.65
C ALA A 37 -11.70 7.00 -6.40
N ALA A 38 -12.80 7.27 -7.10
CA ALA A 38 -13.03 8.53 -7.79
C ALA A 38 -12.99 9.74 -6.84
N LYS A 39 -13.63 9.64 -5.67
CA LYS A 39 -13.59 10.69 -4.64
C LYS A 39 -12.16 10.95 -4.18
N LEU A 40 -11.41 9.90 -3.82
CA LEU A 40 -10.05 10.04 -3.29
C LEU A 40 -9.09 10.59 -4.34
N VAL A 41 -9.21 10.18 -5.60
CA VAL A 41 -8.42 10.74 -6.71
C VAL A 41 -8.73 12.22 -6.90
N ALA A 42 -10.00 12.63 -6.88
CA ALA A 42 -10.38 14.04 -6.98
C ALA A 42 -9.81 14.88 -5.83
N GLU A 43 -9.81 14.34 -4.60
CA GLU A 43 -9.22 15.01 -3.44
C GLU A 43 -7.70 15.17 -3.58
N VAL A 44 -7.01 14.15 -4.09
CA VAL A 44 -5.57 14.23 -4.38
C VAL A 44 -5.29 15.23 -5.48
N ALA A 45 -6.06 15.21 -6.57
CA ALA A 45 -5.91 16.16 -7.68
C ALA A 45 -6.06 17.61 -7.20
N ALA A 46 -7.05 17.88 -6.34
CA ALA A 46 -7.23 19.20 -5.74
C ALA A 46 -6.08 19.61 -4.79
N LEU A 47 -5.51 18.65 -4.05
CA LEU A 47 -4.41 18.89 -3.12
C LEU A 47 -3.09 19.20 -3.85
N VAL A 48 -2.80 18.45 -4.92
CA VAL A 48 -1.51 18.51 -5.63
C VAL A 48 -1.46 19.69 -6.61
N GLY A 49 -2.61 20.11 -7.14
CA GLY A 49 -2.69 21.10 -8.24
C GLY A 49 -2.23 20.51 -9.56
N ASN A 50 -1.52 20.61 -10.34
CA ASN A 50 -1.04 20.14 -11.67
C ASN A 50 -1.12 18.61 -11.89
N PHE A 51 -2.21 17.99 -11.50
CA PHE A 51 -2.42 16.54 -11.57
C PHE A 51 -2.28 15.99 -13.01
N GLU A 52 -2.74 16.76 -14.00
CA GLU A 52 -2.73 16.39 -15.42
C GLU A 52 -1.30 16.28 -16.00
N SER A 53 -0.30 16.81 -15.34
CA SER A 53 1.11 16.68 -15.74
C SER A 53 1.85 15.56 -15.01
N ARG A 54 1.17 14.83 -14.13
CA ARG A 54 1.79 13.84 -13.25
C ARG A 54 1.59 12.39 -13.70
N THR A 55 2.55 11.56 -13.35
CA THR A 55 2.39 10.11 -13.37
C THR A 55 1.72 9.68 -12.06
N VAL A 56 0.62 8.96 -12.16
CA VAL A 56 -0.01 8.29 -11.01
C VAL A 56 0.44 6.84 -10.94
N ILE A 57 0.81 6.39 -9.74
CA ILE A 57 1.20 5.00 -9.46
C ILE A 57 0.14 4.37 -8.57
N GLU A 58 -0.35 3.21 -8.99
CA GLU A 58 -1.23 2.35 -8.19
C GLU A 58 -0.53 1.02 -7.93
N PRO A 59 0.09 0.84 -6.75
CA PRO A 59 0.92 -0.33 -6.44
C PRO A 59 0.17 -1.63 -6.12
N ALA A 60 -1.16 -1.60 -6.03
CA ALA A 60 -2.01 -2.77 -5.76
C ALA A 60 -3.34 -2.63 -6.51
N GLY A 61 -3.26 -2.61 -7.84
CA GLY A 61 -4.32 -2.14 -8.73
C GLY A 61 -5.60 -2.98 -8.72
N GLY A 62 -5.50 -4.27 -8.40
CA GLY A 62 -6.64 -5.17 -8.28
C GLY A 62 -7.64 -5.08 -9.45
N THR A 63 -8.85 -4.59 -9.17
CA THR A 63 -9.93 -4.40 -10.16
C THR A 63 -9.84 -3.09 -10.94
N GLY A 64 -8.77 -2.29 -10.79
CA GLY A 64 -8.54 -1.08 -11.58
C GLY A 64 -9.31 0.16 -11.14
N SER A 65 -10.00 0.16 -10.01
CA SER A 65 -10.84 1.30 -9.58
C SER A 65 -10.07 2.63 -9.49
N PHE A 66 -8.84 2.62 -8.96
CA PHE A 66 -8.00 3.82 -8.91
C PHE A 66 -7.39 4.16 -10.27
N VAL A 67 -7.06 3.14 -11.09
CA VAL A 67 -6.56 3.34 -12.46
C VAL A 67 -7.55 4.13 -13.28
N GLU A 68 -8.80 3.63 -13.36
CA GLU A 68 -9.87 4.31 -14.07
C GLU A 68 -10.18 5.70 -13.51
N ALA A 69 -10.14 5.85 -12.18
CA ALA A 69 -10.39 7.15 -11.54
C ALA A 69 -9.29 8.16 -11.89
N ALA A 70 -8.01 7.76 -11.88
CA ALA A 70 -6.89 8.63 -12.22
C ALA A 70 -6.90 9.06 -13.68
N GLU A 71 -7.24 8.15 -14.60
CA GLU A 71 -7.38 8.46 -16.02
C GLU A 71 -8.54 9.43 -16.30
N ARG A 72 -9.71 9.18 -15.67
CA ARG A 72 -10.86 10.10 -15.76
C ARG A 72 -10.55 11.48 -15.18
N ALA A 73 -9.69 11.56 -14.19
CA ALA A 73 -9.22 12.83 -13.62
C ALA A 73 -8.13 13.51 -14.45
N GLY A 74 -7.70 12.90 -15.55
CA GLY A 74 -6.78 13.50 -16.52
C GLY A 74 -5.30 13.30 -16.18
N ALA A 75 -4.90 12.31 -15.39
CA ALA A 75 -3.49 12.00 -15.13
C ALA A 75 -2.72 11.81 -16.45
N ALA A 76 -1.51 12.40 -16.57
CA ALA A 76 -0.69 12.28 -17.78
C ALA A 76 -0.35 10.82 -18.09
N ARG A 77 -0.15 10.02 -17.06
CA ARG A 77 0.15 8.59 -17.17
C ARG A 77 -0.31 7.88 -15.90
N VAL A 78 -0.84 6.68 -16.06
CA VAL A 78 -1.14 5.79 -14.93
C VAL A 78 -0.32 4.51 -15.05
N LEU A 79 0.40 4.17 -13.98
CA LEU A 79 1.17 2.94 -13.87
C LEU A 79 0.55 2.12 -12.74
N SER A 80 0.13 0.92 -13.04
CA SER A 80 -0.45 0.03 -12.04
C SER A 80 0.11 -1.37 -12.15
N VAL A 81 0.34 -1.96 -10.98
CA VAL A 81 0.78 -3.35 -10.85
C VAL A 81 -0.03 -4.05 -9.76
N ASP A 82 -0.16 -5.36 -9.91
CA ASP A 82 -0.73 -6.24 -8.88
C ASP A 82 -0.14 -7.63 -9.05
N ILE A 83 0.01 -8.36 -7.98
CA ILE A 83 0.46 -9.77 -8.02
C ILE A 83 -0.61 -10.70 -8.61
N GLU A 84 -1.86 -10.24 -8.66
CA GLU A 84 -3.01 -10.96 -9.23
C GLU A 84 -4.00 -9.97 -9.87
N PRO A 85 -3.64 -9.34 -11.01
CA PRO A 85 -4.45 -8.31 -11.63
C PRO A 85 -5.81 -8.84 -12.08
N LYS A 86 -6.85 -8.03 -11.91
CA LYS A 86 -8.23 -8.30 -12.32
C LYS A 86 -8.74 -7.28 -13.35
N HIS A 87 -7.85 -6.46 -13.89
CA HIS A 87 -8.16 -5.41 -14.85
C HIS A 87 -7.07 -5.34 -15.91
N GLU A 88 -7.43 -5.11 -17.16
CA GLU A 88 -6.52 -5.14 -18.33
C GLU A 88 -5.37 -4.12 -18.26
N ARG A 89 -5.57 -2.98 -17.56
CA ARG A 89 -4.58 -1.91 -17.40
C ARG A 89 -3.72 -2.06 -16.14
N VAL A 90 -3.91 -3.13 -15.39
CA VAL A 90 -3.09 -3.48 -14.22
C VAL A 90 -2.09 -4.55 -14.64
N ASN A 91 -0.80 -4.23 -14.59
CA ASN A 91 0.25 -5.15 -14.97
C ASN A 91 0.48 -6.21 -13.89
N LEU A 92 0.83 -7.41 -14.30
CA LEU A 92 1.25 -8.47 -13.38
C LEU A 92 2.66 -8.16 -12.85
N GLY A 93 2.81 -8.04 -11.53
CA GLY A 93 4.11 -7.81 -10.90
C GLY A 93 4.02 -7.59 -9.40
N ASP A 94 5.16 -7.74 -8.72
CA ASP A 94 5.32 -7.32 -7.33
C ASP A 94 5.82 -5.89 -7.30
N PHE A 95 5.04 -4.98 -6.71
CA PHE A 95 5.40 -3.56 -6.59
C PHE A 95 6.74 -3.33 -5.88
N LEU A 96 7.12 -4.22 -4.99
CA LEU A 96 8.39 -4.10 -4.26
C LEU A 96 9.62 -4.46 -5.13
N GLU A 97 9.39 -5.08 -6.30
CA GLU A 97 10.46 -5.57 -7.18
C GLU A 97 10.46 -4.91 -8.58
N VAL A 98 9.33 -4.31 -9.01
CA VAL A 98 9.25 -3.69 -10.35
C VAL A 98 10.09 -2.43 -10.45
N GLU A 99 10.56 -2.11 -11.65
CA GLU A 99 11.17 -0.81 -11.94
C GLU A 99 10.12 0.29 -11.87
N LEU A 100 10.46 1.36 -11.15
CA LEU A 100 9.60 2.53 -11.00
C LEU A 100 10.10 3.67 -11.90
N PRO A 101 9.18 4.56 -12.36
CA PRO A 101 9.58 5.72 -13.14
C PRO A 101 10.47 6.63 -12.30
N ALA A 102 11.34 7.40 -12.98
CA ALA A 102 12.13 8.42 -12.31
C ALA A 102 11.21 9.53 -11.80
N HIS A 103 11.28 9.79 -10.52
CA HIS A 103 10.78 10.94 -9.73
C HIS A 103 9.49 11.68 -10.17
N ASN A 104 8.90 12.41 -9.23
CA ASN A 104 7.77 13.33 -9.44
C ASN A 104 6.39 12.65 -9.65
N ALA A 105 6.24 11.43 -9.17
CA ALA A 105 4.97 10.70 -9.23
C ALA A 105 4.03 11.06 -8.06
N ILE A 106 2.77 10.68 -8.23
CA ILE A 106 1.77 10.64 -7.17
C ILE A 106 1.41 9.17 -6.98
N THR A 107 1.46 8.66 -5.76
CA THR A 107 1.00 7.28 -5.48
C THR A 107 -0.33 7.32 -4.73
N ILE A 108 -1.34 6.65 -5.28
CA ILE A 108 -2.67 6.53 -4.67
C ILE A 108 -3.02 5.04 -4.62
N SER A 109 -3.34 4.51 -3.44
CA SER A 109 -3.63 3.08 -3.30
C SER A 109 -4.43 2.71 -2.05
N ASN A 110 -4.99 1.51 -2.11
CA ASN A 110 -5.37 0.70 -0.97
C ASN A 110 -4.41 -0.50 -0.89
N PRO A 111 -3.18 -0.31 -0.37
CA PRO A 111 -2.15 -1.34 -0.38
C PRO A 111 -2.51 -2.51 0.53
N PRO A 112 -1.93 -3.70 0.33
CA PRO A 112 -2.10 -4.81 1.26
C PRO A 112 -1.55 -4.42 2.63
N PHE A 113 -2.33 -4.66 3.73
CA PHE A 113 -1.92 -4.22 5.05
C PHE A 113 -0.86 -5.13 5.68
N GLY A 114 -1.05 -6.44 5.56
CA GLY A 114 -0.24 -7.42 6.26
C GLY A 114 -0.45 -7.41 7.78
N ARG A 115 0.06 -8.41 8.47
CA ARG A 115 0.03 -8.44 9.95
C ARG A 115 0.93 -7.32 10.50
N ASN A 116 0.39 -6.49 11.39
CA ASN A 116 1.11 -5.34 11.98
C ASN A 116 1.72 -4.40 10.94
N ASN A 117 1.01 -4.18 9.83
CA ASN A 117 1.43 -3.32 8.71
C ASN A 117 2.72 -3.80 8.01
N SER A 118 2.98 -5.11 8.04
CA SER A 118 4.20 -5.70 7.46
C SER A 118 4.30 -5.58 5.94
N LEU A 119 3.20 -5.29 5.25
CA LEU A 119 3.17 -5.03 3.82
C LEU A 119 2.98 -3.54 3.51
N SER A 120 2.04 -2.88 4.15
CA SER A 120 1.73 -1.48 3.83
C SER A 120 2.89 -0.50 4.08
N ILE A 121 3.74 -0.76 5.08
CA ILE A 121 4.93 0.07 5.33
C ILE A 121 5.98 -0.09 4.23
N PRO A 122 6.41 -1.29 3.82
CA PRO A 122 7.28 -1.46 2.65
C PRO A 122 6.71 -0.84 1.37
N PHE A 123 5.40 -0.97 1.11
CA PHE A 123 4.75 -0.32 -0.03
C PHE A 123 4.87 1.21 0.03
N PHE A 124 4.66 1.80 1.19
CA PHE A 124 4.85 3.25 1.37
C PHE A 124 6.30 3.68 1.09
N ASN A 125 7.26 2.99 1.70
CA ASN A 125 8.67 3.35 1.56
C ASN A 125 9.16 3.14 0.11
N ARG A 126 8.66 2.12 -0.58
CA ARG A 126 8.93 1.92 -2.00
C ARG A 126 8.31 3.03 -2.87
N ALA A 127 7.06 3.41 -2.60
CA ALA A 127 6.42 4.54 -3.28
C ALA A 127 7.16 5.86 -3.01
N ALA A 128 7.69 6.01 -1.79
CA ALA A 128 8.45 7.19 -1.40
C ALA A 128 9.73 7.40 -2.21
N GLU A 129 10.29 6.39 -2.86
CA GLU A 129 11.50 6.56 -3.69
C GLU A 129 11.25 7.47 -4.91
N VAL A 130 10.03 7.51 -5.43
CA VAL A 130 9.70 8.18 -6.70
C VAL A 130 8.58 9.21 -6.60
N SER A 131 7.84 9.24 -5.48
CA SER A 131 6.65 10.09 -5.32
C SER A 131 6.94 11.41 -4.63
N GLU A 132 6.19 12.45 -5.01
CA GLU A 132 6.07 13.71 -4.28
C GLU A 132 4.88 13.69 -3.31
N TYR A 133 3.83 12.95 -3.68
CA TYR A 133 2.64 12.77 -2.87
C TYR A 133 2.26 11.29 -2.78
N ILE A 134 1.82 10.86 -1.60
CA ILE A 134 1.29 9.52 -1.36
C ILE A 134 -0.04 9.63 -0.63
N ALA A 135 -1.08 9.02 -1.18
CA ALA A 135 -2.39 8.91 -0.55
C ALA A 135 -2.75 7.43 -0.38
N PHE A 136 -2.70 6.93 0.85
CA PHE A 136 -2.96 5.53 1.15
C PHE A 136 -4.17 5.34 2.05
N ILE A 137 -5.02 4.38 1.68
CA ILE A 137 -5.99 3.81 2.60
C ILE A 137 -5.23 2.83 3.51
N VAL A 138 -5.29 3.06 4.82
CA VAL A 138 -4.50 2.31 5.79
C VAL A 138 -5.31 2.04 7.06
N PRO A 139 -4.94 1.02 7.87
CA PRO A 139 -5.54 0.85 9.19
C PRO A 139 -5.28 2.06 10.08
N ARG A 140 -6.22 2.39 10.99
CA ARG A 140 -6.04 3.48 11.96
C ARG A 140 -4.82 3.32 12.87
N SER A 141 -4.22 2.11 12.93
CA SER A 141 -2.93 1.90 13.61
C SER A 141 -1.78 2.71 13.03
N TRP A 142 -1.91 3.22 11.79
CA TRP A 142 -0.93 4.12 11.17
C TRP A 142 -0.79 5.48 11.87
N ARG A 143 -1.76 5.86 12.71
CA ARG A 143 -1.68 7.04 13.58
C ARG A 143 -0.70 6.88 14.74
N LYS A 144 -0.28 5.63 15.04
CA LYS A 144 0.69 5.37 16.10
C LYS A 144 2.08 5.83 15.69
N TRP A 145 2.78 6.47 16.62
CA TRP A 145 4.16 6.89 16.41
C TRP A 145 5.07 5.73 15.98
N SER A 146 4.85 4.53 16.53
CA SER A 146 5.62 3.31 16.21
C SER A 146 5.47 2.85 14.75
N VAL A 147 4.40 3.22 14.07
CA VAL A 147 4.22 3.02 12.63
C VAL A 147 4.86 4.17 11.87
N GLN A 148 4.53 5.41 12.24
CA GLN A 148 5.01 6.61 11.54
C GLN A 148 6.53 6.73 11.55
N ASN A 149 7.20 6.30 12.62
CA ASN A 149 8.67 6.28 12.69
C ASN A 149 9.33 5.31 11.70
N ARG A 150 8.57 4.38 11.10
CA ARG A 150 9.05 3.41 10.11
C ARG A 150 8.84 3.85 8.66
N LEU A 151 8.09 4.94 8.46
CA LEU A 151 7.84 5.54 7.16
C LEU A 151 8.98 6.49 6.80
N ASP A 152 9.24 6.65 5.50
CA ASP A 152 10.24 7.58 4.99
C ASP A 152 10.05 8.97 5.61
N GLN A 153 11.13 9.52 6.17
CA GLN A 153 11.11 10.76 6.96
C GLN A 153 10.98 12.03 6.11
N ASN A 154 11.21 11.95 4.80
CA ASN A 154 10.92 13.06 3.90
C ASN A 154 9.42 13.31 3.75
N PHE A 155 8.58 12.32 4.08
CA PHE A 155 7.13 12.46 3.96
C PHE A 155 6.50 12.99 5.24
N HIS A 156 5.72 14.06 5.09
CA HIS A 156 4.97 14.70 6.15
C HIS A 156 3.48 14.44 5.95
N LEU A 157 2.80 14.01 7.00
CA LEU A 157 1.35 13.84 6.98
C LEU A 157 0.69 15.22 6.89
N VAL A 158 -0.06 15.46 5.80
CA VAL A 158 -0.75 16.74 5.56
C VAL A 158 -2.24 16.65 5.81
N ARG A 159 -2.82 15.44 5.70
CA ARG A 159 -4.24 15.20 5.97
C ARG A 159 -4.46 13.76 6.38
N ASP A 160 -5.40 13.52 7.31
CA ASP A 160 -5.80 12.20 7.83
C ASP A 160 -7.30 12.21 8.09
N ASP A 161 -8.05 11.44 7.30
CA ASP A 161 -9.50 11.35 7.41
C ASP A 161 -9.94 9.93 7.78
N ASP A 162 -10.87 9.83 8.72
CA ASP A 162 -11.53 8.56 9.02
C ASP A 162 -12.30 8.06 7.80
N LEU A 163 -12.14 6.78 7.53
CA LEU A 163 -12.77 6.16 6.39
C LEU A 163 -13.52 4.87 6.80
N THR A 164 -14.78 4.81 6.43
CA THR A 164 -15.57 3.59 6.51
C THR A 164 -15.77 3.06 5.09
N ILE A 165 -15.25 1.89 4.80
CA ILE A 165 -15.30 1.29 3.47
C ILE A 165 -16.19 0.06 3.52
N ASN A 166 -17.14 0.01 2.62
CA ASN A 166 -17.82 -1.23 2.27
C ASN A 166 -17.01 -1.88 1.14
N TYR A 167 -16.02 -2.68 1.51
CA TYR A 167 -15.20 -3.39 0.55
C TYR A 167 -16.03 -4.34 -0.31
N VAL A 168 -15.65 -4.47 -1.56
CA VAL A 168 -16.29 -5.39 -2.49
C VAL A 168 -15.34 -6.52 -2.89
N ASP A 169 -15.91 -7.65 -3.25
CA ASP A 169 -15.18 -8.75 -3.88
C ASP A 169 -14.98 -8.49 -5.39
N VAL A 170 -14.39 -9.44 -6.10
CA VAL A 170 -14.15 -9.35 -7.55
C VAL A 170 -15.43 -9.19 -8.37
N ASN A 171 -16.60 -9.55 -7.84
CA ASN A 171 -17.89 -9.43 -8.48
C ASN A 171 -18.65 -8.16 -8.06
N GLY A 172 -18.02 -7.28 -7.25
CA GLY A 172 -18.66 -6.07 -6.72
C GLY A 172 -19.62 -6.30 -5.56
N GLN A 173 -19.65 -7.50 -4.97
CA GLN A 173 -20.48 -7.83 -3.81
C GLN A 173 -19.78 -7.45 -2.50
N ASP A 174 -20.57 -7.18 -1.45
CA ASP A 174 -20.02 -6.83 -0.13
C ASP A 174 -19.13 -7.96 0.42
N ALA A 175 -17.84 -7.67 0.48
CA ALA A 175 -16.81 -8.61 0.96
C ALA A 175 -16.77 -8.72 2.49
N HIS A 176 -17.51 -7.88 3.24
CA HIS A 176 -17.26 -7.67 4.66
C HIS A 176 -18.48 -7.54 5.57
N ALA A 177 -19.50 -8.35 5.39
CA ALA A 177 -20.68 -8.33 6.26
C ALA A 177 -20.38 -8.51 7.77
N LYS A 178 -19.21 -9.07 8.14
CA LYS A 178 -18.89 -9.46 9.53
C LYS A 178 -17.71 -8.71 10.19
N ASN A 179 -16.81 -8.07 9.46
CA ASN A 179 -15.62 -7.44 10.05
C ASN A 179 -15.32 -6.07 9.44
N ARG A 180 -15.87 -5.01 10.01
CA ARG A 180 -15.53 -3.64 9.59
C ARG A 180 -14.09 -3.30 10.00
N LEU A 181 -13.19 -3.31 9.04
CA LEU A 181 -11.84 -2.79 9.24
C LEU A 181 -11.93 -1.28 9.52
N ARG A 182 -11.36 -0.85 10.65
CA ARG A 182 -11.25 0.58 10.96
C ARG A 182 -10.08 1.15 10.18
N THR A 183 -10.39 1.87 9.11
CA THR A 183 -9.42 2.48 8.22
C THR A 183 -9.46 4.01 8.29
N CYS A 184 -8.43 4.62 7.77
CA CYS A 184 -8.35 6.04 7.45
C CYS A 184 -7.68 6.17 6.07
N VAL A 185 -7.84 7.32 5.44
CA VAL A 185 -7.01 7.72 4.32
C VAL A 185 -6.01 8.76 4.84
N GLN A 186 -4.74 8.54 4.54
CA GLN A 186 -3.68 9.47 4.91
C GLN A 186 -3.02 10.03 3.65
N TYR A 187 -2.84 11.34 3.62
CA TYR A 187 -2.22 12.10 2.55
C TYR A 187 -0.87 12.62 3.04
N TRP A 188 0.18 12.25 2.33
CA TRP A 188 1.56 12.56 2.67
C TRP A 188 2.22 13.34 1.56
N GLU A 189 2.98 14.36 1.91
CA GLU A 189 3.73 15.21 1.00
C GLU A 189 5.23 15.10 1.28
N ARG A 190 6.03 14.96 0.25
CA ARG A 190 7.49 15.00 0.34
C ARG A 190 7.96 16.40 0.68
N LYS A 191 8.89 16.49 1.64
CA LYS A 191 9.56 17.76 2.00
C LYS A 191 11.07 17.55 2.09
N SER A 192 11.82 18.61 1.83
CA SER A 192 13.29 18.60 1.97
C SER A 192 13.73 18.40 3.42
N LYS A 193 12.95 18.92 4.38
CA LYS A 193 13.22 18.76 5.80
C LYS A 193 12.70 17.41 6.29
N LEU A 194 13.55 16.65 6.98
CA LEU A 194 13.14 15.37 7.56
C LEU A 194 12.15 15.58 8.70
N ARG A 195 11.15 14.73 8.76
CA ARG A 195 10.22 14.62 9.88
C ARG A 195 10.95 14.04 11.10
N PRO A 196 10.78 14.63 12.30
CA PRO A 196 11.42 14.10 13.49
C PRO A 196 10.87 12.73 13.87
N ILE A 197 11.75 11.86 14.34
CA ILE A 197 11.35 10.60 14.97
C ILE A 197 10.78 10.89 16.35
N VAL A 198 9.57 10.39 16.62
CA VAL A 198 8.95 10.49 17.94
C VAL A 198 9.63 9.50 18.88
N LYS A 199 10.30 10.03 19.89
CA LYS A 199 10.91 9.24 20.97
C LYS A 199 9.96 9.23 22.17
N VAL A 200 9.56 8.03 22.60
CA VAL A 200 8.77 7.85 23.80
C VAL A 200 9.72 7.53 24.94
N LYS A 201 9.61 8.33 26.03
CA LYS A 201 10.38 8.08 27.25
C LYS A 201 9.77 6.86 27.94
N ASP A 202 10.62 5.88 28.25
CA ASP A 202 10.23 4.80 29.14
C ASP A 202 10.05 5.39 30.55
N MET A 203 8.86 5.25 31.08
CA MET A 203 8.51 5.76 32.41
C MET A 203 8.81 4.73 33.51
N GLY A 204 9.25 3.52 33.15
CA GLY A 204 9.52 2.43 34.10
C GLY A 204 8.29 1.90 34.85
N ILE A 205 7.08 2.21 34.32
CA ILE A 205 5.82 1.79 34.97
C ILE A 205 5.49 0.33 34.66
N ILE A 206 5.97 -0.15 33.51
CA ILE A 206 5.71 -1.53 33.03
C ILE A 206 7.05 -2.19 32.74
N GLU A 207 7.33 -3.27 33.42
CA GLU A 207 8.50 -4.11 33.19
C GLU A 207 8.06 -5.44 32.56
N ARG A 208 8.83 -5.91 31.56
CA ARG A 208 8.61 -7.23 31.00
C ARG A 208 9.21 -8.30 31.94
N THR A 209 8.37 -9.22 32.34
CA THR A 209 8.77 -10.32 33.19
C THR A 209 8.17 -11.64 32.68
N THR A 210 8.46 -12.75 33.38
CA THR A 210 7.85 -14.03 33.06
C THR A 210 6.40 -14.08 33.56
N PRO A 211 5.54 -14.96 32.98
CA PRO A 211 4.13 -15.04 33.38
C PRO A 211 3.95 -15.30 34.90
N GLU A 212 4.90 -16.00 35.52
CA GLU A 212 4.86 -16.34 36.94
C GLU A 212 5.13 -15.16 37.87
N LEU A 213 5.80 -14.12 37.36
CA LEU A 213 6.18 -12.92 38.11
C LEU A 213 5.36 -11.69 37.69
N ALA A 214 4.41 -11.86 36.75
CA ALA A 214 3.63 -10.75 36.22
C ALA A 214 2.46 -10.39 37.14
N ASP A 215 2.33 -9.11 37.47
CA ASP A 215 1.16 -8.57 38.21
C ASP A 215 -0.09 -8.50 37.32
N ALA A 216 0.09 -8.41 35.99
CA ALA A 216 -0.97 -8.43 35.01
C ALA A 216 -0.52 -9.05 33.69
N ALA A 217 -1.40 -9.82 33.05
CA ALA A 217 -1.22 -10.31 31.70
C ALA A 217 -1.82 -9.29 30.69
N MET A 218 -1.08 -8.94 29.64
CA MET A 218 -1.53 -8.13 28.52
C MET A 218 -1.70 -8.95 27.24
#